data_9d91600dff9edbc9d9c5cad1a6cde188
#
_entry.id   9d91600dff9edbc9d9c5cad1a6cde188
#
_cell.length_a   1.000
_cell.length_b   1.000
_cell.length_c   1.000
_cell.angle_alpha   90.00
_cell.angle_beta   90.00
_cell.angle_gamma   90.00
#
_symmetry.space_group_name_H-M   'P 1'
#
loop_
_entity.id
_entity.type
_entity.pdbx_description
1 polymer ?
#
loop_
_entity_poly.entity_id
_entity_poly.type
_entity_poly.pdbx_seq_one_letter_code
_entity_poly.pdbx_strand_id
1 'polypeptide(L)'
;MTSTLTLTRPDDWHLHVRDGTALNVVVPHTAAQFGRAVIMPNLKPPVTTAEQALAYKARILAAVPKGLAFEPLMTLYLTDKLAPAEIARAKAAGVVACKLYPAGATTNSDAGVTELRKIYPVLEAMQREGLLLLVHGEVTS
;
A
#
# COMPACT_ATOMS: atom_id res chain seq x y z
N MET A 1 -14.77 28.95 27.29
CA MET A 1 -15.66 28.45 26.22
C MET A 1 -14.87 27.42 25.41
N THR A 2 -15.39 26.20 25.34
CA THR A 2 -14.81 25.13 24.52
C THR A 2 -15.40 25.27 23.12
N SER A 3 -14.57 25.58 22.12
CA SER A 3 -15.00 25.56 20.72
C SER A 3 -14.91 24.12 20.19
N THR A 4 -15.96 23.63 19.57
CA THR A 4 -16.02 22.29 18.97
C THR A 4 -15.99 22.43 17.45
N LEU A 5 -15.14 21.64 16.80
CA LEU A 5 -15.08 21.50 15.35
C LEU A 5 -15.53 20.09 14.96
N THR A 6 -16.53 19.99 14.09
CA THR A 6 -17.00 18.71 13.54
C THR A 6 -16.45 18.54 12.13
N LEU A 7 -15.76 17.43 11.88
CA LEU A 7 -15.17 17.08 10.58
C LEU A 7 -15.67 15.70 10.13
N THR A 8 -15.76 15.50 8.82
CA THR A 8 -15.82 14.15 8.26
C THR A 8 -14.52 13.43 8.62
N ARG A 9 -14.62 12.16 9.05
CA ARG A 9 -13.42 11.37 9.40
C ARG A 9 -12.51 11.28 8.19
N PRO A 10 -11.24 11.73 8.29
CA PRO A 10 -10.32 11.76 7.14
C PRO A 10 -9.83 10.37 6.74
N ASP A 11 -9.29 10.28 5.53
CA ASP A 11 -8.54 9.14 5.03
C ASP A 11 -7.05 9.52 4.91
N ASP A 12 -6.16 8.53 5.05
CA ASP A 12 -4.73 8.69 4.81
C ASP A 12 -4.35 7.97 3.50
N TRP A 13 -3.90 8.74 2.50
CA TRP A 13 -3.59 8.20 1.18
C TRP A 13 -2.14 7.73 1.01
N HIS A 14 -1.31 7.75 2.08
CA HIS A 14 0.08 7.29 2.02
C HIS A 14 0.62 6.89 3.40
N LEU A 15 0.39 5.65 3.82
CA LEU A 15 0.72 5.20 5.17
C LEU A 15 1.70 4.02 5.18
N HIS A 16 2.74 4.13 6.00
CA HIS A 16 3.68 3.05 6.30
C HIS A 16 3.45 2.53 7.73
N VAL A 17 2.84 1.37 7.88
CA VAL A 17 2.64 0.74 9.20
C VAL A 17 3.68 -0.32 9.55
N ARG A 18 4.58 -0.62 8.58
CA ARG A 18 5.58 -1.69 8.72
C ARG A 18 4.92 -3.06 8.94
N ASP A 19 5.59 -3.99 9.63
CA ASP A 19 5.06 -5.33 9.92
C ASP A 19 5.53 -5.82 11.30
N GLY A 20 5.07 -7.01 11.70
CA GLY A 20 5.43 -7.63 12.97
C GLY A 20 5.00 -6.80 14.18
N THR A 21 5.85 -6.67 15.17
CA THR A 21 5.55 -5.96 16.43
C THR A 21 5.21 -4.49 16.26
N ALA A 22 5.71 -3.84 15.18
CA ALA A 22 5.41 -2.44 14.89
C ALA A 22 3.92 -2.20 14.64
N LEU A 23 3.18 -3.18 14.09
CA LEU A 23 1.73 -3.06 13.87
C LEU A 23 0.96 -2.76 15.16
N ASN A 24 1.33 -3.41 16.27
CA ASN A 24 0.64 -3.24 17.55
C ASN A 24 0.80 -1.82 18.14
N VAL A 25 1.82 -1.10 17.69
CA VAL A 25 2.07 0.28 18.12
C VAL A 25 1.47 1.28 17.14
N VAL A 26 1.71 1.10 15.83
CA VAL A 26 1.37 2.09 14.81
C VAL A 26 -0.12 2.05 14.43
N VAL A 27 -0.69 0.85 14.27
CA VAL A 27 -2.08 0.69 13.79
C VAL A 27 -3.11 1.32 14.73
N PRO A 28 -3.03 1.20 16.07
CA PRO A 28 -3.97 1.89 16.96
C PRO A 28 -4.02 3.40 16.77
N HIS A 29 -2.88 4.05 16.53
CA HIS A 29 -2.83 5.50 16.35
C HIS A 29 -3.53 5.94 15.05
N THR A 30 -3.26 5.26 13.94
CA THR A 30 -3.92 5.58 12.67
C THR A 30 -5.41 5.24 12.71
N ALA A 31 -5.78 4.08 13.27
CA ALA A 31 -7.16 3.66 13.39
C ALA A 31 -8.02 4.58 14.30
N ALA A 32 -7.42 5.30 15.23
CA ALA A 32 -8.12 6.28 16.05
C ALA A 32 -8.48 7.56 15.28
N GLN A 33 -7.72 7.91 14.25
CA GLN A 33 -7.81 9.19 13.54
C GLN A 33 -8.45 9.05 12.15
N PHE A 34 -8.07 8.01 11.39
CA PHE A 34 -8.47 7.84 9.99
C PHE A 34 -9.52 6.74 9.81
N GLY A 35 -10.43 6.92 8.84
CA GLY A 35 -11.40 5.90 8.45
C GLY A 35 -10.78 4.83 7.57
N ARG A 36 -9.95 5.26 6.62
CA ARG A 36 -9.23 4.39 5.67
C ARG A 36 -7.80 4.87 5.52
N ALA A 37 -6.91 3.95 5.13
CA ALA A 37 -5.57 4.34 4.72
C ALA A 37 -5.04 3.48 3.58
N VAL A 38 -4.33 4.11 2.63
CA VAL A 38 -3.59 3.41 1.58
C VAL A 38 -2.26 2.92 2.15
N ILE A 39 -2.13 1.61 2.27
CA ILE A 39 -0.99 0.96 2.92
C ILE A 39 0.14 0.74 1.91
N MET A 40 1.30 1.30 2.22
CA MET A 40 2.49 1.15 1.38
C MET A 40 3.10 -0.25 1.49
N PRO A 41 3.50 -0.85 0.34
CA PRO A 41 3.87 -2.26 0.25
C PRO A 41 5.36 -2.53 0.48
N ASN A 42 6.19 -1.53 0.80
CA ASN A 42 7.65 -1.63 0.91
C ASN A 42 8.11 -2.26 2.23
N LEU A 43 7.73 -3.49 2.45
CA LEU A 43 8.23 -4.37 3.50
C LEU A 43 9.54 -5.08 3.08
N LYS A 44 10.08 -5.92 3.93
CA LYS A 44 11.16 -6.88 3.63
C LYS A 44 10.72 -8.30 4.02
N PRO A 45 10.37 -9.17 3.03
CA PRO A 45 10.25 -8.89 1.59
C PRO A 45 9.08 -7.97 1.24
N PRO A 46 9.08 -7.32 0.06
CA PRO A 46 7.99 -6.45 -0.35
C PRO A 46 6.72 -7.24 -0.70
N VAL A 47 5.57 -6.57 -0.62
CA VAL A 47 4.26 -7.15 -0.97
C VAL A 47 4.07 -7.07 -2.47
N THR A 48 4.22 -8.19 -3.18
CA THR A 48 4.20 -8.26 -4.65
C THR A 48 3.08 -9.10 -5.21
N THR A 49 2.31 -9.81 -4.36
CA THR A 49 1.20 -10.66 -4.79
C THR A 49 -0.09 -10.35 -4.05
N ALA A 50 -1.23 -10.71 -4.66
CA ALA A 50 -2.55 -10.61 -4.05
C ALA A 50 -2.63 -11.36 -2.71
N GLU A 51 -2.07 -12.57 -2.66
CA GLU A 51 -2.02 -13.39 -1.44
C GLU A 51 -1.25 -12.70 -0.31
N GLN A 52 -0.08 -12.14 -0.62
CA GLN A 52 0.72 -11.37 0.35
C GLN A 52 -0.02 -10.13 0.84
N ALA A 53 -0.74 -9.42 -0.07
CA ALA A 53 -1.53 -8.26 0.31
C ALA A 53 -2.67 -8.62 1.26
N LEU A 54 -3.40 -9.72 1.00
CA LEU A 54 -4.46 -10.21 1.90
C LEU A 54 -3.92 -10.66 3.25
N ALA A 55 -2.79 -11.38 3.26
CA ALA A 55 -2.13 -11.79 4.51
C ALA A 55 -1.65 -10.57 5.32
N TYR A 56 -1.12 -9.53 4.66
CA TYR A 56 -0.74 -8.29 5.33
C TYR A 56 -1.96 -7.53 5.86
N LYS A 57 -3.04 -7.43 5.06
CA LYS A 57 -4.31 -6.85 5.50
C LYS A 57 -4.83 -7.52 6.77
N ALA A 58 -4.81 -8.85 6.82
CA ALA A 58 -5.25 -9.61 8.00
C ALA A 58 -4.43 -9.26 9.25
N ARG A 59 -3.10 -9.12 9.13
CA ARG A 59 -2.23 -8.72 10.25
C ARG A 59 -2.52 -7.31 10.73
N ILE A 60 -2.75 -6.37 9.81
CA ILE A 60 -3.11 -4.99 10.15
C ILE A 60 -4.45 -4.98 10.90
N LEU A 61 -5.46 -5.67 10.37
CA LEU A 61 -6.78 -5.72 10.99
C LEU A 61 -6.75 -6.35 12.39
N ALA A 62 -5.90 -7.35 12.62
CA ALA A 62 -5.70 -7.94 13.93
C ALA A 62 -5.12 -6.97 14.98
N ALA A 63 -4.42 -5.92 14.52
CA ALA A 63 -3.86 -4.88 15.38
C ALA A 63 -4.80 -3.68 15.60
N VAL A 64 -5.96 -3.64 14.93
CA VAL A 64 -6.97 -2.58 15.15
C VAL A 64 -7.65 -2.79 16.50
N PRO A 65 -7.69 -1.78 17.37
CA PRO A 65 -8.39 -1.91 18.66
C PRO A 65 -9.89 -2.20 18.51
N LYS A 66 -10.43 -3.01 19.41
CA LYS A 66 -11.87 -3.30 19.43
C LYS A 66 -12.69 -2.01 19.49
N GLY A 67 -13.73 -1.96 18.68
CA GLY A 67 -14.65 -0.80 18.63
C GLY A 67 -14.21 0.31 17.68
N LEU A 68 -13.00 0.26 17.11
CA LEU A 68 -12.58 1.17 16.05
C LEU A 68 -12.88 0.56 14.67
N ALA A 69 -13.47 1.39 13.78
CA ALA A 69 -13.61 1.06 12.38
C ALA A 69 -12.41 1.64 11.61
N PHE A 70 -11.65 0.78 10.94
CA PHE A 70 -10.51 1.17 10.11
C PHE A 70 -10.41 0.22 8.92
N GLU A 71 -10.28 0.78 7.71
CA GLU A 71 -10.15 0.01 6.49
C GLU A 71 -8.76 0.21 5.86
N PRO A 72 -7.87 -0.78 5.90
CA PRO A 72 -6.61 -0.75 5.16
C PRO A 72 -6.85 -1.05 3.68
N LEU A 73 -6.51 -0.10 2.82
CA LEU A 73 -6.53 -0.20 1.37
C LEU A 73 -5.16 -0.69 0.90
N MET A 74 -5.10 -1.94 0.46
CA MET A 74 -3.82 -2.61 0.17
C MET A 74 -3.28 -2.22 -1.21
N THR A 75 -1.95 -2.20 -1.32
CA THR A 75 -1.24 -1.96 -2.57
C THR A 75 -0.21 -3.05 -2.84
N LEU A 76 0.15 -3.25 -4.12
CA LEU A 76 1.29 -4.08 -4.52
C LEU A 76 2.51 -3.22 -4.79
N TYR A 77 3.67 -3.80 -4.57
CA TYR A 77 4.97 -3.23 -4.90
C TYR A 77 5.34 -3.58 -6.35
N LEU A 78 5.56 -2.58 -7.20
CA LEU A 78 6.04 -2.79 -8.55
C LEU A 78 7.53 -3.15 -8.54
N THR A 79 7.84 -4.26 -9.19
CA THR A 79 9.22 -4.71 -9.42
C THR A 79 9.42 -4.97 -10.91
N ASP A 80 10.65 -5.02 -11.36
CA ASP A 80 10.98 -5.41 -12.76
C ASP A 80 10.44 -6.79 -13.15
N LYS A 81 10.11 -7.64 -12.16
CA LYS A 81 9.69 -9.05 -12.35
C LYS A 81 8.22 -9.30 -12.10
N LEU A 82 7.44 -8.28 -11.73
CA LEU A 82 6.01 -8.47 -11.48
C LEU A 82 5.31 -8.94 -12.76
N ALA A 83 4.60 -10.05 -12.68
CA ALA A 83 3.88 -10.59 -13.84
C ALA A 83 2.57 -9.82 -14.10
N PRO A 84 2.24 -9.47 -15.35
CA PRO A 84 0.96 -8.81 -15.70
C PRO A 84 -0.28 -9.59 -15.21
N ALA A 85 -0.23 -10.92 -15.21
CA ALA A 85 -1.32 -11.77 -14.72
C ALA A 85 -1.64 -11.58 -13.22
N GLU A 86 -0.68 -11.08 -12.43
CA GLU A 86 -0.90 -10.79 -11.01
C GLU A 86 -1.83 -9.60 -10.81
N ILE A 87 -1.89 -8.67 -11.77
CA ILE A 87 -2.73 -7.47 -11.68
C ILE A 87 -4.22 -7.82 -11.61
N ALA A 88 -4.69 -8.75 -12.44
CA ALA A 88 -6.07 -9.22 -12.39
C ALA A 88 -6.41 -9.91 -11.05
N ARG A 89 -5.48 -10.72 -10.51
CA ARG A 89 -5.63 -11.35 -9.18
C ARG A 89 -5.67 -10.31 -8.07
N ALA A 90 -4.79 -9.32 -8.13
CA ALA A 90 -4.75 -8.22 -7.18
C ALA A 90 -6.06 -7.43 -7.18
N LYS A 91 -6.58 -7.10 -8.36
CA LYS A 91 -7.87 -6.42 -8.50
C LYS A 91 -9.01 -7.24 -7.90
N ALA A 92 -9.09 -8.53 -8.22
CA ALA A 92 -10.09 -9.44 -7.67
C ALA A 92 -10.00 -9.58 -6.14
N ALA A 93 -8.80 -9.47 -5.56
CA ALA A 93 -8.54 -9.47 -4.13
C ALA A 93 -8.83 -8.13 -3.43
N GLY A 94 -9.26 -7.09 -4.16
CA GLY A 94 -9.56 -5.77 -3.61
C GLY A 94 -8.32 -4.90 -3.35
N VAL A 95 -7.17 -5.20 -3.97
CA VAL A 95 -6.02 -4.30 -4.02
C VAL A 95 -6.41 -3.06 -4.83
N VAL A 96 -6.09 -1.87 -4.33
CA VAL A 96 -6.53 -0.61 -4.95
C VAL A 96 -5.52 0.00 -5.90
N ALA A 97 -4.24 -0.32 -5.73
CA ALA A 97 -3.16 0.30 -6.50
C ALA A 97 -1.90 -0.56 -6.55
N CYS A 98 -1.00 -0.25 -7.48
CA CYS A 98 0.41 -0.63 -7.40
C CYS A 98 1.27 0.60 -7.11
N LYS A 99 2.27 0.45 -6.24
CA LYS A 99 3.23 1.50 -5.89
C LYS A 99 4.55 1.29 -6.63
N LEU A 100 4.95 2.30 -7.39
CA LEU A 100 6.24 2.38 -8.04
C LEU A 100 7.24 3.07 -7.11
N TYR A 101 8.35 2.39 -6.84
CA TYR A 101 9.56 2.96 -6.28
C TYR A 101 10.68 2.83 -7.29
N PRO A 102 11.40 3.90 -7.63
CA PRO A 102 12.69 3.76 -8.29
C PRO A 102 13.64 2.94 -7.41
N ALA A 103 14.38 2.01 -7.99
CA ALA A 103 15.28 1.14 -7.24
C ALA A 103 16.33 1.96 -6.46
N GLY A 104 16.43 1.72 -5.14
CA GLY A 104 17.38 2.39 -4.27
C GLY A 104 17.03 3.84 -3.86
N ALA A 105 15.90 4.40 -4.32
CA ALA A 105 15.56 5.80 -4.06
C ALA A 105 15.15 6.08 -2.60
N THR A 106 14.60 5.11 -1.87
CA THR A 106 14.09 5.31 -0.52
C THR A 106 14.17 4.03 0.32
N THR A 107 13.69 4.08 1.54
CA THR A 107 13.69 2.93 2.48
C THR A 107 12.98 1.72 1.87
N ASN A 108 13.66 0.56 1.89
CA ASN A 108 13.15 -0.71 1.34
C ASN A 108 12.76 -0.62 -0.15
N SER A 109 13.50 0.15 -0.95
CA SER A 109 13.27 0.29 -2.39
C SER A 109 14.27 -0.50 -3.26
N ASP A 110 15.10 -1.35 -2.66
CA ASP A 110 16.10 -2.15 -3.38
C ASP A 110 15.50 -3.03 -4.49
N ALA A 111 14.28 -3.55 -4.27
CA ALA A 111 13.54 -4.35 -5.24
C ALA A 111 12.71 -3.51 -6.23
N GLY A 112 12.86 -2.19 -6.20
CA GLY A 112 12.10 -1.25 -7.03
C GLY A 112 12.38 -1.39 -8.52
N VAL A 113 11.73 -0.53 -9.28
CA VAL A 113 11.84 -0.51 -10.74
C VAL A 113 13.17 0.12 -11.13
N THR A 114 13.96 -0.62 -11.91
CA THR A 114 15.24 -0.12 -12.43
C THR A 114 15.10 0.60 -13.77
N GLU A 115 14.09 0.21 -14.57
CA GLU A 115 13.80 0.78 -15.87
C GLU A 115 12.31 0.68 -16.18
N LEU A 116 11.66 1.80 -16.52
CA LEU A 116 10.21 1.85 -16.77
C LEU A 116 9.75 0.90 -17.89
N ARG A 117 10.57 0.70 -18.93
CA ARG A 117 10.22 -0.17 -20.06
C ARG A 117 9.97 -1.63 -19.62
N LYS A 118 10.64 -2.09 -18.57
CA LYS A 118 10.48 -3.45 -18.04
C LYS A 118 9.07 -3.70 -17.49
N ILE A 119 8.42 -2.67 -16.99
CA ILE A 119 7.09 -2.76 -16.38
C ILE A 119 5.95 -2.31 -17.31
N TYR A 120 6.21 -1.93 -18.57
CA TYR A 120 5.15 -1.53 -19.51
C TYR A 120 4.03 -2.58 -19.62
N PRO A 121 4.30 -3.89 -19.74
CA PRO A 121 3.23 -4.89 -19.78
C PRO A 121 2.38 -4.93 -18.49
N VAL A 122 2.97 -4.62 -17.35
CA VAL A 122 2.26 -4.52 -16.06
C VAL A 122 1.39 -3.27 -16.04
N LEU A 123 1.91 -2.12 -16.50
CA LEU A 123 1.15 -0.87 -16.58
C LEU A 123 -0.06 -1.00 -17.52
N GLU A 124 0.11 -1.69 -18.66
CA GLU A 124 -1.00 -2.00 -19.57
C GLU A 124 -2.06 -2.90 -18.90
N ALA A 125 -1.64 -3.90 -18.14
CA ALA A 125 -2.56 -4.71 -17.36
C ALA A 125 -3.29 -3.88 -16.29
N MET A 126 -2.60 -3.00 -15.58
CA MET A 126 -3.20 -2.08 -14.61
C MET A 126 -4.25 -1.17 -15.26
N GLN A 127 -3.97 -0.67 -16.45
CA GLN A 127 -4.92 0.16 -17.22
C GLN A 127 -6.19 -0.63 -17.56
N ARG A 128 -6.06 -1.87 -18.06
CA ARG A 128 -7.20 -2.74 -18.38
C ARG A 128 -8.06 -3.07 -17.16
N GLU A 129 -7.42 -3.35 -16.03
CA GLU A 129 -8.12 -3.73 -14.79
C GLU A 129 -8.59 -2.50 -13.97
N GLY A 130 -8.24 -1.29 -14.37
CA GLY A 130 -8.56 -0.08 -13.62
C GLY A 130 -7.89 -0.04 -12.25
N LEU A 131 -6.63 -0.50 -12.15
CA LEU A 131 -5.80 -0.45 -10.95
C LEU A 131 -4.95 0.81 -10.96
N LEU A 132 -4.93 1.56 -9.86
CA LEU A 132 -4.23 2.84 -9.78
C LEU A 132 -2.70 2.66 -9.75
N LEU A 133 -1.98 3.62 -10.31
CA LEU A 133 -0.53 3.76 -10.17
C LEU A 133 -0.22 4.85 -9.15
N LEU A 134 0.51 4.49 -8.10
CA LEU A 134 1.08 5.43 -7.12
C LEU A 134 2.59 5.51 -7.35
N VAL A 135 3.14 6.71 -7.36
CA VAL A 135 4.55 6.92 -7.68
C VAL A 135 5.30 7.54 -6.50
N HIS A 136 6.51 7.04 -6.24
CA HIS A 136 7.52 7.75 -5.46
C HIS A 136 8.33 8.60 -6.46
N GLY A 137 8.01 9.88 -6.53
CA GLY A 137 8.58 10.82 -7.51
C GLY A 137 9.90 11.41 -7.00
N GLU A 138 10.98 10.66 -7.14
CA GLU A 138 12.32 11.09 -6.76
C GLU A 138 13.31 10.79 -7.89
N VAL A 139 14.15 11.77 -8.20
CA VAL A 139 15.29 11.61 -9.10
C VAL A 139 16.52 11.41 -8.23
N THR A 140 17.10 10.24 -8.30
CA THR A 140 18.40 9.94 -7.69
C THR A 140 19.50 10.32 -8.68
N SER A 141 20.28 11.34 -8.35
CA SER A 141 21.47 11.75 -9.12
C SER A 141 22.60 10.73 -8.98
#